data_d3d97b78ae7bd4b24c5decc27babe3d1
#
_entry.id   d3d97b78ae7bd4b24c5decc27babe3d1
#
_cell.length_a   1.000
_cell.length_b   1.000
_cell.length_c   1.000
_cell.angle_alpha   90.00
_cell.angle_beta   90.00
_cell.angle_gamma   90.00
#
_symmetry.space_group_name_H-M   'P 1'
#
loop_
_entity.id
_entity.type
_entity.pdbx_description
1 polymer ?
#
loop_
_entity_poly.entity_id
_entity_poly.type
_entity_poly.pdbx_seq_one_letter_code
_entity_poly.pdbx_strand_id
1 'polypeptide(L)'
;ILGENVSTNYNATMLVSAFIRIGKNTKIGPNCQFYTPNHPMGFMERRKPQETGYPITIGEDCWIAGGVIICPGVTIGNRCIIAAGSVVTKDIPDDSLVAGCPAVVKRKLKEE
;
A
#
# COMPACT_ATOMS: atom_id res chain seq x y z
N ILE A 1 3.98 10.28 6.11
CA ILE A 1 3.71 10.48 7.53
C ILE A 1 3.51 9.13 8.18
N LEU A 2 4.30 8.86 9.19
CA LEU A 2 4.21 7.61 9.94
C LEU A 2 3.55 7.87 11.29
N GLY A 3 2.59 7.03 11.68
CA GLY A 3 2.01 7.05 13.00
C GLY A 3 2.97 6.49 14.04
N GLU A 4 2.51 6.43 15.29
CA GLU A 4 3.30 5.88 16.38
C GLU A 4 3.56 4.39 16.18
N ASN A 5 4.72 3.92 16.59
CA ASN A 5 5.07 2.52 16.61
C ASN A 5 4.95 1.82 15.25
N VAL A 6 5.18 2.54 14.16
CA VAL A 6 5.26 1.96 12.82
C VAL A 6 6.67 1.39 12.65
N SER A 7 6.75 0.14 12.17
CA SER A 7 8.03 -0.46 11.85
C SER A 7 8.11 -0.81 10.37
N THR A 8 9.27 -0.53 9.78
CA THR A 8 9.60 -0.93 8.42
C THR A 8 10.80 -1.84 8.46
N ASN A 9 10.96 -2.66 7.43
CA ASN A 9 12.06 -3.59 7.36
C ASN A 9 12.98 -3.24 6.18
N TYR A 10 13.93 -4.12 5.84
CA TYR A 10 14.95 -3.86 4.83
C TYR A 10 14.36 -3.60 3.45
N ASN A 11 15.01 -2.72 2.69
CA ASN A 11 14.73 -2.46 1.29
C ASN A 11 13.30 -1.97 1.02
N ALA A 12 12.70 -1.24 1.96
CA ALA A 12 11.45 -0.55 1.67
C ALA A 12 11.71 0.59 0.69
N THR A 13 10.93 0.66 -0.38
CA THR A 13 11.03 1.71 -1.39
C THR A 13 9.75 2.54 -1.40
N MET A 14 9.90 3.85 -1.27
CA MET A 14 8.78 4.77 -1.32
C MET A 14 9.07 5.85 -2.35
N LEU A 15 8.37 5.80 -3.49
CA LEU A 15 8.44 6.85 -4.49
C LEU A 15 7.29 7.81 -4.24
N VAL A 16 7.64 9.05 -3.89
CA VAL A 16 6.67 9.99 -3.33
C VAL A 16 6.50 11.21 -4.22
N SER A 17 5.41 11.25 -5.00
CA SER A 17 4.90 12.45 -5.66
C SER A 17 3.56 12.88 -5.06
N ALA A 18 3.06 12.15 -4.07
CA ALA A 18 1.96 12.50 -3.20
C ALA A 18 2.26 11.90 -1.84
N PHE A 19 1.49 12.23 -0.80
CA PHE A 19 1.83 11.72 0.53
C PHE A 19 1.57 10.21 0.67
N ILE A 20 2.34 9.61 1.55
CA ILE A 20 2.13 8.24 2.04
C ILE A 20 1.88 8.35 3.54
N ARG A 21 0.75 7.82 3.99
CA ARG A 21 0.37 7.87 5.38
C ARG A 21 0.19 6.44 5.90
N ILE A 22 0.87 6.12 6.99
CA ILE A 22 0.82 4.79 7.60
C ILE A 22 0.40 4.96 9.05
N GLY A 23 -0.68 4.31 9.43
CA GLY A 23 -1.24 4.41 10.78
C GLY A 23 -0.40 3.72 11.83
N LYS A 24 -0.67 4.03 13.09
CA LYS A 24 0.11 3.53 14.22
C LYS A 24 0.08 2.00 14.31
N ASN A 25 1.12 1.44 14.88
CA ASN A 25 1.29 0.00 15.12
C ASN A 25 1.30 -0.86 13.85
N THR A 26 1.39 -0.27 12.68
CA THR A 26 1.47 -1.03 11.42
C THR A 26 2.90 -1.53 11.21
N LYS A 27 3.01 -2.79 10.82
CA LYS A 27 4.29 -3.44 10.56
C LYS A 27 4.44 -3.72 9.08
N ILE A 28 5.58 -3.31 8.53
CA ILE A 28 5.89 -3.46 7.10
C ILE A 28 7.10 -4.36 6.95
N GLY A 29 6.92 -5.46 6.23
CA GLY A 29 7.96 -6.42 5.98
C GLY A 29 9.01 -5.92 4.98
N PRO A 30 10.06 -6.74 4.73
CA PRO A 30 11.14 -6.34 3.84
C PRO A 30 10.71 -6.29 2.38
N ASN A 31 11.42 -5.46 1.60
CA ASN A 31 11.26 -5.36 0.15
C ASN A 31 9.87 -4.90 -0.29
N CYS A 32 9.16 -4.17 0.56
CA CYS A 32 7.88 -3.58 0.19
C CYS A 32 8.11 -2.32 -0.65
N GLN A 33 7.18 -2.06 -1.57
CA GLN A 33 7.28 -0.94 -2.49
C GLN A 33 5.97 -0.16 -2.48
N PHE A 34 6.08 1.16 -2.32
CA PHE A 34 4.95 2.07 -2.25
C PHE A 34 5.13 3.11 -3.35
N TYR A 35 4.22 3.13 -4.31
CA TYR A 35 4.34 4.03 -5.46
C TYR A 35 3.18 5.00 -5.50
N THR A 36 3.45 6.29 -5.37
CA THR A 36 2.42 7.32 -5.57
C THR A 36 2.42 7.90 -6.99
N PRO A 37 3.55 7.91 -7.73
CA PRO A 37 3.54 8.43 -9.10
C PRO A 37 2.66 7.60 -10.01
N ASN A 38 2.00 8.28 -10.92
CA ASN A 38 1.20 7.64 -11.96
C ASN A 38 1.36 8.41 -13.26
N HIS A 39 1.15 7.72 -14.38
CA HIS A 39 1.23 8.31 -15.70
C HIS A 39 -0.06 8.02 -16.46
N PRO A 40 -0.48 8.93 -17.36
CA PRO A 40 -1.67 8.69 -18.17
C PRO A 40 -1.51 7.45 -19.04
N MET A 41 -2.61 6.75 -19.27
CA MET A 41 -2.61 5.58 -20.14
C MET A 41 -2.43 5.95 -21.60
N GLY A 42 -2.90 7.13 -22.03
CA GLY A 42 -2.71 7.62 -23.36
C GLY A 42 -1.26 8.05 -23.60
N PHE A 43 -0.63 7.54 -24.66
CA PHE A 43 0.80 7.81 -24.87
C PHE A 43 1.05 9.30 -25.18
N MET A 44 0.14 9.99 -25.82
CA MET A 44 0.31 11.41 -26.12
C MET A 44 0.29 12.24 -24.84
N GLU A 45 -0.64 11.95 -23.94
CA GLU A 45 -0.68 12.62 -22.63
C GLU A 45 0.56 12.31 -21.81
N ARG A 46 1.04 11.08 -21.92
CA ARG A 46 2.23 10.63 -21.16
C ARG A 46 3.51 11.33 -21.61
N ARG A 47 3.55 11.85 -22.84
CA ARG A 47 4.70 12.62 -23.33
C ARG A 47 4.86 13.97 -22.63
N LYS A 48 3.80 14.50 -22.05
CA LYS A 48 3.84 15.78 -21.35
C LYS A 48 4.68 15.62 -20.07
N PRO A 49 5.45 16.65 -19.69
CA PRO A 49 6.34 16.54 -18.52
C PRO A 49 5.57 16.70 -17.19
N GLN A 50 4.36 16.22 -17.12
CA GLN A 50 3.54 16.25 -15.90
C GLN A 50 3.57 14.90 -15.23
N GLU A 51 3.78 14.90 -13.92
CA GLU A 51 3.67 13.73 -13.10
C GLU A 51 2.54 13.92 -12.12
N THR A 52 1.59 12.99 -12.11
CA THR A 52 0.47 13.01 -11.19
C THR A 52 0.73 11.99 -10.09
N GLY A 53 0.59 12.43 -8.86
CA GLY A 53 0.71 11.55 -7.70
C GLY A 53 -0.64 11.29 -7.08
N TYR A 54 -0.85 10.07 -6.63
CA TYR A 54 -2.04 9.68 -5.88
C TYR A 54 -1.62 9.14 -4.53
N PRO A 55 -2.13 9.72 -3.42
CA PRO A 55 -1.67 9.33 -2.10
C PRO A 55 -2.01 7.90 -1.74
N ILE A 56 -1.17 7.30 -0.90
CA ILE A 56 -1.39 5.99 -0.32
C ILE A 56 -1.69 6.18 1.16
N THR A 57 -2.74 5.55 1.65
CA THR A 57 -3.10 5.56 3.06
C THR A 57 -3.21 4.13 3.57
N ILE A 58 -2.48 3.81 4.61
CA ILE A 58 -2.55 2.52 5.29
C ILE A 58 -3.02 2.78 6.71
N GLY A 59 -4.01 2.04 7.15
CA GLY A 59 -4.60 2.19 8.47
C GLY A 59 -3.70 1.73 9.61
N GLU A 60 -4.31 1.61 10.78
CA GLU A 60 -3.63 1.19 12.01
C GLU A 60 -3.65 -0.32 12.16
N ASP A 61 -2.68 -0.84 12.88
CA ASP A 61 -2.60 -2.25 13.27
C ASP A 61 -2.59 -3.21 12.09
N CYS A 62 -2.02 -2.78 10.96
CA CYS A 62 -1.88 -3.61 9.78
C CYS A 62 -0.57 -4.39 9.80
N TRP A 63 -0.57 -5.50 9.10
CA TRP A 63 0.67 -6.23 8.80
C TRP A 63 0.80 -6.37 7.30
N ILE A 64 1.77 -5.67 6.74
CA ILE A 64 2.13 -5.74 5.33
C ILE A 64 3.34 -6.65 5.24
N ALA A 65 3.14 -7.86 4.73
CA ALA A 65 4.21 -8.86 4.68
C ALA A 65 5.26 -8.49 3.62
N GLY A 66 6.33 -9.28 3.52
CA GLY A 66 7.44 -8.96 2.64
C GLY A 66 7.09 -8.96 1.17
N GLY A 67 7.74 -8.11 0.39
CA GLY A 67 7.60 -8.08 -1.06
C GLY A 67 6.27 -7.56 -1.58
N VAL A 68 5.47 -6.90 -0.75
CA VAL A 68 4.19 -6.34 -1.16
C VAL A 68 4.41 -5.04 -1.94
N ILE A 69 3.64 -4.86 -3.01
CA ILE A 69 3.64 -3.63 -3.79
C ILE A 69 2.29 -2.95 -3.61
N ILE A 70 2.31 -1.69 -3.20
CA ILE A 70 1.12 -0.86 -3.06
C ILE A 70 1.11 0.16 -4.19
N CYS A 71 0.04 0.14 -4.98
CA CYS A 71 -0.09 1.00 -6.15
C CYS A 71 -0.66 2.38 -5.80
N PRO A 72 -0.49 3.37 -6.69
CA PRO A 72 -0.95 4.74 -6.43
C PRO A 72 -2.43 4.82 -6.06
N GLY A 73 -2.75 5.65 -5.09
CA GLY A 73 -4.13 5.95 -4.71
C GLY A 73 -4.82 4.92 -3.83
N VAL A 74 -4.12 3.86 -3.42
CA VAL A 74 -4.73 2.79 -2.63
C VAL A 74 -4.89 3.23 -1.17
N THR A 75 -6.06 2.94 -0.61
CA THR A 75 -6.34 3.05 0.82
C THR A 75 -6.57 1.66 1.41
N ILE A 76 -5.76 1.31 2.39
CA ILE A 76 -5.91 0.06 3.14
C ILE A 76 -6.48 0.40 4.51
N GLY A 77 -7.58 -0.24 4.87
CA GLY A 77 -8.24 0.00 6.15
C GLY A 77 -7.43 -0.50 7.34
N ASN A 78 -8.04 -0.48 8.50
CA ASN A 78 -7.37 -0.86 9.74
C ASN A 78 -7.35 -2.38 9.93
N ARG A 79 -6.38 -2.86 10.66
CA ARG A 79 -6.27 -4.28 11.07
C ARG A 79 -6.28 -5.26 9.90
N CYS A 80 -5.67 -4.86 8.79
CA CYS A 80 -5.55 -5.72 7.61
C CYS A 80 -4.25 -6.49 7.63
N ILE A 81 -4.26 -7.66 7.00
CA ILE A 81 -3.06 -8.44 6.73
C ILE A 81 -2.94 -8.59 5.22
N ILE A 82 -1.82 -8.15 4.68
CA ILE A 82 -1.51 -8.28 3.25
C ILE A 82 -0.43 -9.34 3.10
N ALA A 83 -0.76 -10.44 2.45
CA ALA A 83 0.15 -11.56 2.31
C ALA A 83 1.37 -11.21 1.46
N ALA A 84 2.48 -11.90 1.71
CA ALA A 84 3.74 -11.65 1.02
C ALA A 84 3.59 -11.75 -0.50
N GLY A 85 4.27 -10.88 -1.23
CA GLY A 85 4.29 -10.86 -2.68
C GLY A 85 3.02 -10.35 -3.34
N SER A 86 2.07 -9.82 -2.58
CA SER A 86 0.82 -9.29 -3.13
C SER A 86 1.05 -7.96 -3.84
N VAL A 87 0.23 -7.69 -4.85
CA VAL A 87 0.20 -6.39 -5.54
C VAL A 87 -1.17 -5.77 -5.33
N VAL A 88 -1.25 -4.75 -4.48
CA VAL A 88 -2.51 -4.12 -4.08
C VAL A 88 -2.82 -2.98 -5.04
N THR A 89 -3.89 -3.16 -5.81
CA THR A 89 -4.30 -2.21 -6.85
C THR A 89 -5.62 -1.51 -6.54
N LYS A 90 -6.33 -1.95 -5.51
CA LYS A 90 -7.63 -1.42 -5.11
C LYS A 90 -7.68 -1.22 -3.61
N ASP A 91 -8.61 -0.38 -3.17
CA ASP A 91 -8.83 -0.14 -1.75
C ASP A 91 -9.23 -1.43 -1.03
N ILE A 92 -8.79 -1.54 0.21
CA ILE A 92 -9.03 -2.71 1.06
C ILE A 92 -9.82 -2.25 2.29
N PRO A 93 -10.97 -2.86 2.56
CA PRO A 93 -11.74 -2.52 3.77
C PRO A 93 -11.08 -3.03 5.03
N ASP A 94 -11.52 -2.51 6.17
CA ASP A 94 -11.00 -2.92 7.49
C ASP A 94 -11.09 -4.43 7.69
N ASP A 95 -10.22 -4.96 8.52
CA ASP A 95 -10.26 -6.34 9.01
C ASP A 95 -10.25 -7.38 7.89
N SER A 96 -9.40 -7.16 6.89
CA SER A 96 -9.31 -8.04 5.72
C SER A 96 -7.98 -8.79 5.68
N LEU A 97 -8.06 -10.06 5.29
CA LEU A 97 -6.90 -10.83 4.84
C LEU A 97 -6.88 -10.79 3.32
N VAL A 98 -5.78 -10.31 2.76
CA VAL A 98 -5.65 -9.99 1.35
C VAL A 98 -4.45 -10.72 0.77
N ALA A 99 -4.58 -11.25 -0.44
CA ALA A 99 -3.47 -11.93 -1.11
C ALA A 99 -3.62 -11.89 -2.63
N GLY A 100 -2.50 -11.97 -3.31
CA GLY A 100 -2.44 -12.20 -4.74
C GLY A 100 -1.96 -11.02 -5.57
N CYS A 101 -1.91 -11.24 -6.88
CA CYS A 101 -1.55 -10.25 -7.88
C CYS A 101 -2.52 -10.38 -9.06
N PRO A 102 -3.51 -9.51 -9.21
CA PRO A 102 -3.87 -8.46 -8.26
C PRO A 102 -4.41 -9.01 -6.94
N ALA A 103 -4.14 -8.29 -5.86
CA ALA A 103 -4.56 -8.72 -4.53
C ALA A 103 -6.08 -8.62 -4.39
N VAL A 104 -6.66 -9.64 -3.76
CA VAL A 104 -8.09 -9.69 -3.47
C VAL A 104 -8.31 -10.07 -2.01
N VAL A 105 -9.44 -9.65 -1.46
CA VAL A 105 -9.83 -10.02 -0.11
C VAL A 105 -10.16 -11.51 -0.09
N LYS A 106 -9.45 -12.26 0.75
CA LYS A 106 -9.64 -13.71 0.89
C LYS A 106 -10.68 -14.03 1.96
N ARG A 107 -10.67 -13.29 3.04
CA ARG A 107 -11.67 -13.41 4.11
C ARG A 107 -11.58 -12.22 5.05
N LYS A 108 -12.58 -12.07 5.88
CA LYS A 108 -12.56 -11.12 6.99
C LYS A 108 -11.83 -11.73 8.17
N LEU A 109 -11.05 -10.91 8.85
CA LEU A 109 -10.37 -11.29 10.07
C LEU A 109 -11.34 -11.14 11.24
N LYS A 110 -11.24 -12.07 12.17
CA LYS A 110 -12.02 -11.99 13.40
C LYS A 110 -11.22 -11.25 14.46
N GLU A 111 -11.92 -10.50 15.28
CA GLU A 111 -11.32 -9.90 16.45
C GLU A 111 -10.94 -11.01 17.43
N GLU A 112 -9.77 -10.86 18.03
CA GLU A 112 -9.28 -11.82 19.03
C GLU A 112 -9.12 -11.13 20.37
#